data_bff85fe7c65660f54c5310bd87bfcd93
#
_entry.id   bff85fe7c65660f54c5310bd87bfcd93
#
_cell.length_a   1.000
_cell.length_b   1.000
_cell.length_c   1.000
_cell.angle_alpha   90.00
_cell.angle_beta   90.00
_cell.angle_gamma   90.00
#
_symmetry.space_group_name_H-M   'P 1'
#
loop_
_entity.id
_entity.type
_entity.pdbx_description
1 polymer ?
#
loop_
_entity_poly.entity_id
_entity_poly.type
_entity_poly.pdbx_seq_one_letter_code
_entity_poly.pdbx_strand_id
1 'polypeptide(L)'
;MPIKKFFLAIPWPWTVTIITIIAWHYGKFKLSILTFLLLRFIVISGLWTKAMITIYLCGSSVVIACIIGIPLGIFAGLNKKADRVLTAFIDTLQTLPSFVYLIPVVMLFRVGDFTAMIAVVLYALAPAIRYTALGIKNINSELIEASLISGCTERQLLFKVRLPLALPQILLGINQTIMLALSMLVITALVGTRDLGQEVYIALTKADIGRGLVAGLCVAFIAIIADKIIVASSNRLKIKYGL
;
A
#
# COMPACT_ATOMS: atom_id res chain seq x y z
N MET A 1 0.86 0.60 -21.54
CA MET A 1 0.70 1.65 -20.51
C MET A 1 2.00 2.45 -20.40
N PRO A 2 1.98 3.78 -20.47
CA PRO A 2 3.20 4.60 -20.45
C PRO A 2 3.98 4.49 -19.13
N ILE A 3 3.28 4.45 -18.00
CA ILE A 3 3.90 4.34 -16.66
C ILE A 3 4.72 3.04 -16.53
N LYS A 4 4.21 1.90 -17.03
CA LYS A 4 4.97 0.63 -17.05
C LYS A 4 6.28 0.75 -17.83
N LYS A 5 6.25 1.38 -19.01
CA LYS A 5 7.45 1.61 -19.83
C LYS A 5 8.47 2.49 -19.10
N PHE A 6 8.01 3.52 -18.39
CA PHE A 6 8.86 4.38 -17.58
C PHE A 6 9.59 3.58 -16.48
N PHE A 7 8.85 2.77 -15.70
CA PHE A 7 9.46 1.94 -14.65
C PHE A 7 10.48 0.93 -15.20
N LEU A 8 10.21 0.34 -16.36
CA LEU A 8 11.10 -0.62 -16.99
C LEU A 8 12.31 0.05 -17.67
N ALA A 9 12.22 1.32 -18.03
CA ALA A 9 13.33 2.08 -18.62
C ALA A 9 14.38 2.52 -17.59
N ILE A 10 14.02 2.58 -16.30
CA ILE A 10 14.96 2.99 -15.25
C ILE A 10 15.99 1.88 -15.01
N PRO A 11 17.30 2.15 -15.16
CA PRO A 11 18.34 1.18 -14.85
C PRO A 11 18.31 0.79 -13.36
N TRP A 12 18.58 -0.48 -13.07
CA TRP A 12 18.53 -0.99 -11.70
C TRP A 12 19.43 -0.22 -10.69
N PRO A 13 20.62 0.31 -11.05
CA PRO A 13 21.44 1.03 -10.08
C PRO A 13 20.76 2.29 -9.55
N TRP A 14 20.05 3.02 -10.43
CA TRP A 14 19.33 4.23 -10.03
C TRP A 14 18.19 3.92 -9.06
N THR A 15 17.41 2.90 -9.35
CA THR A 15 16.29 2.50 -8.47
C THR A 15 16.81 2.06 -7.10
N VAL A 16 17.85 1.22 -7.07
CA VAL A 16 18.48 0.77 -5.83
C VAL A 16 19.01 1.96 -5.03
N THR A 17 19.72 2.88 -5.68
CA THR A 17 20.28 4.07 -5.02
C THR A 17 19.19 4.98 -4.45
N ILE A 18 18.15 5.29 -5.23
CA ILE A 18 17.04 6.16 -4.79
C ILE A 18 16.33 5.56 -3.57
N ILE A 19 15.94 4.27 -3.63
CA ILE A 19 15.23 3.63 -2.53
C ILE A 19 16.12 3.55 -1.28
N THR A 20 17.42 3.28 -1.44
CA THR A 20 18.39 3.25 -0.33
C THR A 20 18.57 4.64 0.31
N ILE A 21 18.61 5.71 -0.47
CA ILE A 21 18.67 7.09 0.03
C ILE A 21 17.39 7.44 0.79
N ILE A 22 16.22 7.07 0.28
CA ILE A 22 14.93 7.25 0.97
C ILE A 22 14.95 6.51 2.30
N ALA A 23 15.40 5.26 2.32
CA ALA A 23 15.52 4.46 3.53
C ALA A 23 16.49 5.10 4.54
N TRP A 24 17.60 5.68 4.08
CA TRP A 24 18.53 6.41 4.94
C TRP A 24 17.90 7.66 5.53
N HIS A 25 17.19 8.42 4.72
CA HIS A 25 16.53 9.65 5.19
C HIS A 25 15.53 9.36 6.31
N TYR A 26 14.71 8.32 6.24
CA TYR A 26 13.68 8.03 7.24
C TYR A 26 14.16 7.13 8.38
N GLY A 27 14.97 6.10 8.12
CA GLY A 27 15.34 5.05 9.07
C GLY A 27 16.82 4.98 9.44
N LYS A 28 17.61 6.02 9.08
CA LYS A 28 19.07 6.10 9.35
C LYS A 28 19.84 4.92 8.70
N PHE A 29 21.09 4.70 9.16
CA PHE A 29 22.05 3.79 8.55
C PHE A 29 21.60 2.31 8.54
N LYS A 30 20.98 1.83 9.62
CA LYS A 30 20.54 0.43 9.73
C LYS A 30 19.50 0.06 8.67
N LEU A 31 18.50 0.93 8.46
CA LEU A 31 17.47 0.68 7.45
C LEU A 31 18.03 0.76 6.03
N SER A 32 18.97 1.67 5.79
CA SER A 32 19.65 1.81 4.49
C SER A 32 20.41 0.53 4.10
N ILE A 33 21.20 -0.04 5.03
CA ILE A 33 21.92 -1.30 4.78
C ILE A 33 20.95 -2.43 4.50
N LEU A 34 19.91 -2.58 5.33
CA LEU A 34 18.91 -3.62 5.13
C LEU A 34 18.28 -3.51 3.74
N THR A 35 17.81 -2.32 3.38
CA THR A 35 17.18 -2.05 2.08
C THR A 35 18.13 -2.37 0.92
N PHE A 36 19.39 -1.95 1.03
CA PHE A 36 20.41 -2.25 0.01
C PHE A 36 20.63 -3.75 -0.17
N LEU A 37 20.77 -4.51 0.93
CA LEU A 37 20.98 -5.96 0.89
C LEU A 37 19.76 -6.68 0.26
N LEU A 38 18.54 -6.30 0.63
CA LEU A 38 17.32 -6.90 0.09
C LEU A 38 17.16 -6.61 -1.41
N LEU A 39 17.42 -5.37 -1.85
CA LEU A 39 17.38 -5.02 -3.27
C LEU A 39 18.49 -5.70 -4.06
N ARG A 40 19.68 -5.81 -3.49
CA ARG A 40 20.81 -6.54 -4.12
C ARG A 40 20.45 -8.01 -4.35
N PHE A 41 19.79 -8.66 -3.41
CA PHE A 41 19.30 -10.02 -3.60
C PHE A 41 18.36 -10.14 -4.80
N ILE A 42 17.41 -9.21 -4.96
CA ILE A 42 16.46 -9.18 -6.09
C ILE A 42 17.22 -9.01 -7.42
N VAL A 43 18.27 -8.19 -7.46
CA VAL A 43 19.10 -8.01 -8.66
C VAL A 43 19.85 -9.29 -8.99
N ILE A 44 20.50 -9.93 -8.00
CA ILE A 44 21.31 -11.15 -8.19
C ILE A 44 20.42 -12.34 -8.60
N SER A 45 19.19 -12.41 -8.10
CA SER A 45 18.23 -13.48 -8.48
C SER A 45 17.80 -13.44 -9.95
N GLY A 46 18.14 -12.37 -10.71
CA GLY A 46 17.72 -12.20 -12.10
C GLY A 46 16.22 -11.82 -12.27
N LEU A 47 15.48 -11.63 -11.18
CA LEU A 47 14.04 -11.32 -11.21
C LEU A 47 13.75 -9.81 -11.20
N TRP A 48 14.77 -8.97 -11.43
CA TRP A 48 14.65 -7.51 -11.37
C TRP A 48 13.49 -6.95 -12.21
N THR A 49 13.40 -7.36 -13.48
CA THR A 49 12.33 -6.87 -14.37
C THR A 49 10.95 -7.20 -13.85
N LYS A 50 10.75 -8.39 -13.27
CA LYS A 50 9.48 -8.81 -12.68
C LYS A 50 9.19 -8.06 -11.37
N ALA A 51 10.22 -7.80 -10.57
CA ALA A 51 10.12 -6.96 -9.38
C ALA A 51 9.66 -5.53 -9.72
N MET A 52 10.21 -4.94 -10.80
CA MET A 52 9.78 -3.62 -11.27
C MET A 52 8.32 -3.61 -11.76
N ILE A 53 7.85 -4.69 -12.39
CA ILE A 53 6.43 -4.83 -12.75
C ILE A 53 5.56 -4.95 -11.50
N THR A 54 5.97 -5.73 -10.50
CA THR A 54 5.27 -5.83 -9.20
C THR A 54 5.18 -4.46 -8.52
N ILE A 55 6.30 -3.71 -8.45
CA ILE A 55 6.34 -2.37 -7.86
C ILE A 55 5.41 -1.41 -8.63
N TYR A 56 5.41 -1.47 -9.95
CA TYR A 56 4.51 -0.67 -10.78
C TYR A 56 3.04 -1.00 -10.50
N LEU A 57 2.65 -2.28 -10.54
CA LEU A 57 1.26 -2.70 -10.31
C LEU A 57 0.80 -2.39 -8.88
N CYS A 58 1.63 -2.72 -7.89
CA CYS A 58 1.36 -2.42 -6.49
C CYS A 58 1.24 -0.91 -6.27
N GLY A 59 2.25 -0.14 -6.67
CA GLY A 59 2.30 1.31 -6.47
C GLY A 59 1.11 2.02 -7.12
N SER A 60 0.79 1.67 -8.38
CA SER A 60 -0.36 2.26 -9.08
C SER A 60 -1.68 1.94 -8.37
N SER A 61 -1.87 0.68 -7.96
CA SER A 61 -3.10 0.24 -7.27
C SER A 61 -3.24 0.89 -5.90
N VAL A 62 -2.15 0.98 -5.14
CA VAL A 62 -2.13 1.63 -3.82
C VAL A 62 -2.43 3.12 -3.92
N VAL A 63 -1.86 3.82 -4.90
CA VAL A 63 -2.15 5.24 -5.14
C VAL A 63 -3.64 5.44 -5.42
N ILE A 64 -4.25 4.63 -6.29
CA ILE A 64 -5.68 4.70 -6.59
C ILE A 64 -6.51 4.37 -5.33
N ALA A 65 -6.16 3.30 -4.61
CA ALA A 65 -6.83 2.93 -3.37
C ALA A 65 -6.76 4.04 -2.30
N CYS A 66 -5.63 4.73 -2.18
CA CYS A 66 -5.47 5.86 -1.26
C CYS A 66 -6.24 7.11 -1.72
N ILE A 67 -6.24 7.42 -3.01
CA ILE A 67 -7.01 8.55 -3.56
C ILE A 67 -8.51 8.39 -3.29
N ILE A 68 -9.02 7.17 -3.33
CA ILE A 68 -10.44 6.87 -3.04
C ILE A 68 -10.65 6.66 -1.54
N GLY A 69 -9.79 5.86 -0.91
CA GLY A 69 -9.97 5.39 0.46
C GLY A 69 -9.77 6.46 1.52
N ILE A 70 -8.77 7.34 1.36
CA ILE A 70 -8.51 8.40 2.35
C ILE A 70 -9.68 9.40 2.43
N PRO A 71 -10.23 9.97 1.33
CA PRO A 71 -11.40 10.82 1.40
C PRO A 71 -12.64 10.13 1.99
N LEU A 72 -12.90 8.87 1.60
CA LEU A 72 -14.00 8.10 2.18
C LEU A 72 -13.79 7.84 3.67
N GLY A 73 -12.56 7.57 4.09
CA GLY A 73 -12.18 7.40 5.49
C GLY A 73 -12.33 8.69 6.30
N ILE A 74 -11.99 9.86 5.73
CA ILE A 74 -12.24 11.17 6.35
C ILE A 74 -13.74 11.36 6.54
N PHE A 75 -14.53 11.11 5.52
CA PHE A 75 -15.99 11.24 5.58
C PHE A 75 -16.60 10.30 6.64
N ALA A 76 -16.14 9.06 6.73
CA ALA A 76 -16.53 8.11 7.77
C ALA A 76 -16.12 8.58 9.17
N GLY A 77 -14.90 9.12 9.33
CA GLY A 77 -14.41 9.62 10.60
C GLY A 77 -15.19 10.81 11.15
N LEU A 78 -15.79 11.62 10.26
CA LEU A 78 -16.58 12.80 10.62
C LEU A 78 -18.07 12.52 10.81
N ASN A 79 -18.60 11.47 10.18
CA ASN A 79 -20.03 11.19 10.15
C ASN A 79 -20.36 9.75 10.59
N LYS A 80 -21.03 9.60 11.73
CA LYS A 80 -21.41 8.29 12.29
C LYS A 80 -22.28 7.42 11.37
N LYS A 81 -23.15 8.03 10.53
CA LYS A 81 -23.98 7.29 9.56
C LYS A 81 -23.12 6.76 8.41
N ALA A 82 -22.27 7.62 7.85
CA ALA A 82 -21.32 7.23 6.80
C ALA A 82 -20.36 6.14 7.28
N ASP A 83 -19.87 6.24 8.50
CA ASP A 83 -19.02 5.24 9.12
C ASP A 83 -19.67 3.85 9.16
N ARG A 84 -20.91 3.77 9.63
CA ARG A 84 -21.64 2.50 9.70
C ARG A 84 -21.80 1.84 8.33
N VAL A 85 -22.16 2.63 7.31
CA VAL A 85 -22.35 2.13 5.95
C VAL A 85 -21.02 1.70 5.33
N LEU A 86 -19.99 2.55 5.44
CA LEU A 86 -18.67 2.25 4.86
C LEU A 86 -18.00 1.08 5.59
N THR A 87 -18.14 0.96 6.91
CA THR A 87 -17.62 -0.19 7.66
C THR A 87 -18.30 -1.47 7.20
N ALA A 88 -19.63 -1.51 7.09
CA ALA A 88 -20.34 -2.69 6.59
C ALA A 88 -19.89 -3.06 5.15
N PHE A 89 -19.71 -2.06 4.29
CA PHE A 89 -19.22 -2.28 2.92
C PHE A 89 -17.80 -2.88 2.89
N ILE A 90 -16.85 -2.29 3.62
CA ILE A 90 -15.46 -2.80 3.64
C ILE A 90 -15.36 -4.15 4.34
N ASP A 91 -16.19 -4.42 5.36
CA ASP A 91 -16.25 -5.72 6.02
C ASP A 91 -16.74 -6.80 5.03
N THR A 92 -17.78 -6.51 4.27
CA THR A 92 -18.25 -7.40 3.19
C THR A 92 -17.15 -7.66 2.18
N LEU A 93 -16.44 -6.61 1.75
CA LEU A 93 -15.32 -6.77 0.83
C LEU A 93 -14.20 -7.65 1.41
N GLN A 94 -13.87 -7.55 2.69
CA GLN A 94 -12.79 -8.33 3.31
C GLN A 94 -13.18 -9.76 3.67
N THR A 95 -14.46 -10.07 3.82
CA THR A 95 -14.96 -11.44 4.07
C THR A 95 -15.04 -12.27 2.81
N LEU A 96 -15.16 -11.64 1.63
CA LEU A 96 -15.17 -12.36 0.36
C LEU A 96 -13.78 -12.94 0.06
N PRO A 97 -13.69 -14.20 -0.37
CA PRO A 97 -12.43 -14.75 -0.85
C PRO A 97 -11.86 -13.92 -2.01
N SER A 98 -10.55 -13.68 -1.99
CA SER A 98 -9.88 -12.81 -2.96
C SER A 98 -10.10 -13.20 -4.42
N PHE A 99 -10.30 -14.50 -4.72
CA PHE A 99 -10.65 -14.98 -6.07
C PHE A 99 -12.00 -14.48 -6.57
N VAL A 100 -12.96 -14.20 -5.68
CA VAL A 100 -14.32 -13.76 -6.05
C VAL A 100 -14.28 -12.42 -6.77
N TYR A 101 -13.31 -11.54 -6.44
CA TYR A 101 -13.13 -10.27 -7.16
C TYR A 101 -12.60 -10.45 -8.58
N LEU A 102 -11.76 -11.46 -8.81
CA LEU A 102 -11.15 -11.67 -10.11
C LEU A 102 -12.17 -12.04 -11.18
N ILE A 103 -13.16 -12.86 -10.82
CA ILE A 103 -14.13 -13.39 -11.77
C ILE A 103 -14.87 -12.27 -12.53
N PRO A 104 -15.64 -11.37 -11.85
CA PRO A 104 -16.36 -10.31 -12.56
C PRO A 104 -15.43 -9.30 -13.23
N VAL A 105 -14.26 -9.00 -12.63
CA VAL A 105 -13.33 -8.04 -13.20
C VAL A 105 -12.70 -8.58 -14.49
N VAL A 106 -12.37 -9.88 -14.55
CA VAL A 106 -11.87 -10.52 -15.78
C VAL A 106 -12.96 -10.56 -16.86
N MET A 107 -14.20 -10.86 -16.49
CA MET A 107 -15.31 -10.90 -17.45
C MET A 107 -15.58 -9.53 -18.08
N LEU A 108 -15.43 -8.45 -17.31
CA LEU A 108 -15.66 -7.09 -17.80
C LEU A 108 -14.47 -6.51 -18.57
N PHE A 109 -13.24 -6.74 -18.12
CA PHE A 109 -12.03 -6.04 -18.59
C PHE A 109 -11.03 -6.94 -19.30
N ARG A 110 -11.32 -8.23 -19.45
CA ARG A 110 -10.43 -9.25 -20.02
C ARG A 110 -9.17 -9.47 -19.16
N VAL A 111 -8.27 -10.33 -19.65
CA VAL A 111 -7.00 -10.67 -19.01
C VAL A 111 -5.97 -9.56 -19.21
N GLY A 112 -5.25 -9.15 -18.16
CA GLY A 112 -4.14 -8.19 -18.28
C GLY A 112 -3.88 -7.34 -17.03
N ASP A 113 -2.86 -6.48 -17.13
CA ASP A 113 -2.41 -5.60 -16.05
C ASP A 113 -3.52 -4.69 -15.50
N PHE A 114 -4.42 -4.20 -16.37
CA PHE A 114 -5.52 -3.30 -15.95
C PHE A 114 -6.53 -4.02 -15.06
N THR A 115 -6.90 -5.22 -15.43
CA THR A 115 -7.78 -6.10 -14.66
C THR A 115 -7.20 -6.42 -13.29
N ALA A 116 -5.91 -6.76 -13.27
CA ALA A 116 -5.18 -6.98 -12.03
C ALA A 116 -5.20 -5.74 -11.11
N MET A 117 -4.94 -4.56 -11.66
CA MET A 117 -4.98 -3.30 -10.89
C MET A 117 -6.34 -3.05 -10.26
N ILE A 118 -7.44 -3.26 -10.98
CA ILE A 118 -8.81 -3.08 -10.44
C ILE A 118 -9.05 -4.05 -9.28
N ALA A 119 -8.72 -5.33 -9.46
CA ALA A 119 -8.89 -6.35 -8.43
C ALA A 119 -8.07 -6.04 -7.17
N VAL A 120 -6.81 -5.58 -7.35
CA VAL A 120 -5.93 -5.16 -6.25
C VAL A 120 -6.50 -3.93 -5.53
N VAL A 121 -7.01 -2.93 -6.27
CA VAL A 121 -7.63 -1.73 -5.68
C VAL A 121 -8.82 -2.11 -4.82
N LEU A 122 -9.74 -2.93 -5.32
CA LEU A 122 -10.93 -3.35 -4.57
C LEU A 122 -10.56 -4.07 -3.26
N TYR A 123 -9.56 -4.96 -3.33
CA TYR A 123 -9.12 -5.72 -2.16
C TYR A 123 -8.36 -4.85 -1.14
N ALA A 124 -7.49 -3.96 -1.62
CA ALA A 124 -6.62 -3.15 -0.78
C ALA A 124 -7.25 -1.81 -0.31
N LEU A 125 -8.46 -1.47 -0.76
CA LEU A 125 -9.14 -0.23 -0.40
C LEU A 125 -9.53 -0.17 1.09
N ALA A 126 -9.89 -1.30 1.67
CA ALA A 126 -10.46 -1.38 3.01
C ALA A 126 -9.56 -0.79 4.12
N PRO A 127 -8.25 -1.10 4.23
CA PRO A 127 -7.39 -0.48 5.22
C PRO A 127 -7.27 1.03 5.07
N ALA A 128 -7.19 1.55 3.84
CA ALA A 128 -7.10 2.98 3.59
C ALA A 128 -8.31 3.73 4.19
N ILE A 129 -9.52 3.19 4.04
CA ILE A 129 -10.73 3.75 4.64
C ILE A 129 -10.71 3.61 6.15
N ARG A 130 -10.50 2.38 6.65
CA ARG A 130 -10.61 2.03 8.07
C ARG A 130 -9.62 2.79 8.94
N TYR A 131 -8.35 2.79 8.60
CA TYR A 131 -7.31 3.45 9.38
C TYR A 131 -7.42 4.98 9.32
N THR A 132 -7.88 5.54 8.19
CA THR A 132 -8.15 6.98 8.10
C THR A 132 -9.33 7.39 9.00
N ALA A 133 -10.42 6.63 8.98
CA ALA A 133 -11.57 6.88 9.84
C ALA A 133 -11.21 6.77 11.33
N LEU A 134 -10.45 5.73 11.70
CA LEU A 134 -9.95 5.55 13.07
C LEU A 134 -9.02 6.68 13.49
N GLY A 135 -8.12 7.13 12.63
CA GLY A 135 -7.21 8.22 12.92
C GLY A 135 -7.94 9.52 13.25
N ILE A 136 -9.05 9.81 12.54
CA ILE A 136 -9.85 11.01 12.81
C ILE A 136 -10.72 10.86 14.07
N LYS A 137 -11.26 9.67 14.34
CA LYS A 137 -12.11 9.42 15.51
C LYS A 137 -11.34 9.41 16.82
N ASN A 138 -10.11 8.93 16.81
CA ASN A 138 -9.28 8.74 18.00
C ASN A 138 -8.53 10.01 18.43
N ILE A 139 -8.83 11.17 17.83
CA ILE A 139 -8.27 12.45 18.28
C ILE A 139 -8.93 12.83 19.62
N ASN A 140 -8.07 13.25 20.57
CA ASN A 140 -8.56 13.70 21.88
C ASN A 140 -9.58 14.83 21.72
N SER A 141 -10.77 14.68 22.37
CA SER A 141 -11.85 15.68 22.35
C SER A 141 -11.39 17.02 22.90
N GLU A 142 -10.50 17.03 23.90
CA GLU A 142 -9.96 18.27 24.50
C GLU A 142 -9.25 19.14 23.46
N LEU A 143 -8.47 18.51 22.54
CA LEU A 143 -7.81 19.26 21.47
C LEU A 143 -8.79 19.85 20.46
N ILE A 144 -9.88 19.13 20.20
CA ILE A 144 -10.96 19.61 19.32
C ILE A 144 -11.67 20.80 19.96
N GLU A 145 -12.05 20.69 21.24
CA GLU A 145 -12.73 21.72 21.99
C GLU A 145 -11.83 22.98 22.14
N ALA A 146 -10.58 22.82 22.51
CA ALA A 146 -9.63 23.92 22.58
C ALA A 146 -9.48 24.66 21.25
N SER A 147 -9.48 23.92 20.13
CA SER A 147 -9.40 24.50 18.79
C SER A 147 -10.67 25.30 18.43
N LEU A 148 -11.86 24.80 18.83
CA LEU A 148 -13.14 25.49 18.62
C LEU A 148 -13.22 26.77 19.47
N ILE A 149 -12.81 26.71 20.75
CA ILE A 149 -12.74 27.87 21.63
C ILE A 149 -11.78 28.94 21.07
N SER A 150 -10.70 28.52 20.42
CA SER A 150 -9.75 29.41 19.74
C SER A 150 -10.30 30.01 18.43
N GLY A 151 -11.56 29.77 18.07
CA GLY A 151 -12.22 30.35 16.90
C GLY A 151 -11.93 29.65 15.58
N CYS A 152 -11.47 28.39 15.59
CA CYS A 152 -11.24 27.62 14.38
C CYS A 152 -12.57 27.33 13.65
N THR A 153 -12.63 27.62 12.36
CA THR A 153 -13.72 27.16 11.49
C THR A 153 -13.62 25.63 11.26
N GLU A 154 -14.72 24.98 10.89
CA GLU A 154 -14.75 23.54 10.60
C GLU A 154 -13.68 23.10 9.58
N ARG A 155 -13.43 23.91 8.57
CA ARG A 155 -12.36 23.65 7.58
C ARG A 155 -10.98 23.75 8.22
N GLN A 156 -10.74 24.75 9.06
CA GLN A 156 -9.47 24.89 9.77
C GLN A 156 -9.27 23.74 10.75
N LEU A 157 -10.31 23.34 11.46
CA LEU A 157 -10.29 22.20 12.37
C LEU A 157 -9.91 20.91 11.62
N LEU A 158 -10.47 20.66 10.43
CA LEU A 158 -10.15 19.49 9.63
C LEU A 158 -8.69 19.51 9.14
N PHE A 159 -8.26 20.58 8.45
CA PHE A 159 -6.98 20.60 7.77
C PHE A 159 -5.80 20.96 8.68
N LYS A 160 -6.00 21.76 9.71
CA LYS A 160 -4.91 22.22 10.60
C LYS A 160 -4.79 21.40 11.89
N VAL A 161 -5.86 20.69 12.30
CA VAL A 161 -5.85 19.91 13.56
C VAL A 161 -6.08 18.44 13.29
N ARG A 162 -7.24 18.05 12.76
CA ARG A 162 -7.61 16.64 12.64
C ARG A 162 -6.69 15.86 11.69
N LEU A 163 -6.45 16.33 10.48
CA LEU A 163 -5.62 15.64 9.51
C LEU A 163 -4.16 15.50 9.94
N PRO A 164 -3.47 16.55 10.45
CA PRO A 164 -2.11 16.40 10.96
C PRO A 164 -2.00 15.40 12.12
N LEU A 165 -2.94 15.40 13.06
CA LEU A 165 -2.96 14.46 14.18
C LEU A 165 -3.33 13.03 13.76
N ALA A 166 -4.17 12.87 12.75
CA ALA A 166 -4.54 11.57 12.18
C ALA A 166 -3.44 11.00 11.26
N LEU A 167 -2.48 11.80 10.79
CA LEU A 167 -1.50 11.41 9.77
C LEU A 167 -0.70 10.16 10.11
N PRO A 168 -0.20 9.93 11.35
CA PRO A 168 0.46 8.69 11.70
C PRO A 168 -0.41 7.44 11.50
N GLN A 169 -1.70 7.55 11.84
CA GLN A 169 -2.66 6.46 11.66
C GLN A 169 -2.99 6.23 10.19
N ILE A 170 -3.11 7.31 9.40
CA ILE A 170 -3.28 7.23 7.94
C ILE A 170 -2.10 6.52 7.29
N LEU A 171 -0.86 6.81 7.69
CA LEU A 171 0.33 6.13 7.20
C LEU A 171 0.34 4.64 7.53
N LEU A 172 -0.13 4.25 8.71
CA LEU A 172 -0.33 2.83 9.03
C LEU A 172 -1.37 2.20 8.11
N GLY A 173 -2.45 2.93 7.78
CA GLY A 173 -3.43 2.51 6.78
C GLY A 173 -2.82 2.30 5.40
N ILE A 174 -2.00 3.22 4.94
CA ILE A 174 -1.26 3.09 3.66
C ILE A 174 -0.35 1.86 3.70
N ASN A 175 0.35 1.63 4.82
CA ASN A 175 1.19 0.45 4.98
C ASN A 175 0.40 -0.85 4.82
N GLN A 176 -0.74 -0.97 5.51
CA GLN A 176 -1.62 -2.13 5.39
C GLN A 176 -2.20 -2.29 3.98
N THR A 177 -2.51 -1.18 3.32
CA THR A 177 -2.96 -1.17 1.91
C THR A 177 -1.89 -1.75 0.99
N ILE A 178 -0.61 -1.42 1.18
CA ILE A 178 0.51 -1.99 0.40
C ILE A 178 0.65 -3.49 0.66
N MET A 179 0.55 -3.92 1.94
CA MET A 179 0.65 -5.34 2.29
C MET A 179 -0.45 -6.17 1.63
N LEU A 180 -1.70 -5.70 1.68
CA LEU A 180 -2.81 -6.36 1.02
C LEU A 180 -2.68 -6.31 -0.52
N ALA A 181 -2.21 -5.20 -1.08
CA ALA A 181 -1.97 -5.08 -2.52
C ALA A 181 -0.93 -6.09 -3.01
N LEU A 182 0.20 -6.25 -2.30
CA LEU A 182 1.22 -7.24 -2.64
C LEU A 182 0.70 -8.67 -2.52
N SER A 183 -0.09 -8.97 -1.48
CA SER A 183 -0.71 -10.30 -1.31
C SER A 183 -1.67 -10.61 -2.46
N MET A 184 -2.49 -9.63 -2.87
CA MET A 184 -3.43 -9.80 -3.98
C MET A 184 -2.72 -9.94 -5.34
N LEU A 185 -1.57 -9.27 -5.54
CA LEU A 185 -0.78 -9.37 -6.78
C LEU A 185 -0.30 -10.80 -7.05
N VAL A 186 0.03 -11.57 -6.02
CA VAL A 186 0.40 -12.98 -6.20
C VAL A 186 -0.78 -13.77 -6.80
N ILE A 187 -2.00 -13.43 -6.39
CA ILE A 187 -3.23 -14.07 -6.89
C ILE A 187 -3.58 -13.59 -8.31
N THR A 188 -3.33 -12.31 -8.61
CA THR A 188 -3.59 -11.76 -9.95
C THR A 188 -2.67 -12.31 -11.04
N ALA A 189 -1.66 -13.10 -10.69
CA ALA A 189 -0.91 -13.91 -11.65
C ALA A 189 -1.80 -14.80 -12.52
N LEU A 190 -2.93 -15.25 -11.96
CA LEU A 190 -3.96 -16.04 -12.68
C LEU A 190 -4.63 -15.26 -13.82
N VAL A 191 -4.61 -13.94 -13.78
CA VAL A 191 -5.18 -13.07 -14.82
C VAL A 191 -4.11 -12.50 -15.75
N GLY A 192 -2.95 -13.19 -15.86
CA GLY A 192 -1.94 -12.94 -16.87
C GLY A 192 -1.01 -11.76 -16.63
N THR A 193 -0.83 -11.33 -15.38
CA THR A 193 0.24 -10.41 -15.03
C THR A 193 1.60 -11.08 -15.20
N ARG A 194 2.63 -10.30 -15.61
CA ARG A 194 3.99 -10.81 -15.82
C ARG A 194 4.95 -10.32 -14.73
N ASP A 195 4.50 -10.35 -13.51
CA ASP A 195 5.19 -9.87 -12.32
C ASP A 195 5.85 -11.01 -11.51
N LEU A 196 6.28 -10.73 -10.27
CA LEU A 196 6.81 -11.75 -9.36
C LEU A 196 5.74 -12.79 -8.97
N GLY A 197 4.47 -12.40 -8.88
CA GLY A 197 3.37 -13.32 -8.62
C GLY A 197 3.28 -14.42 -9.67
N GLN A 198 3.53 -14.09 -10.95
CA GLN A 198 3.57 -15.08 -12.01
C GLN A 198 4.70 -16.12 -11.81
N GLU A 199 5.87 -15.70 -11.28
CA GLU A 199 6.96 -16.64 -10.98
C GLU A 199 6.57 -17.61 -9.87
N VAL A 200 5.91 -17.11 -8.82
CA VAL A 200 5.37 -17.95 -7.74
C VAL A 200 4.35 -18.94 -8.30
N TYR A 201 3.44 -18.49 -9.16
CA TYR A 201 2.43 -19.34 -9.77
C TYR A 201 3.04 -20.43 -10.68
N ILE A 202 4.03 -20.06 -11.52
CA ILE A 202 4.73 -21.03 -12.38
C ILE A 202 5.49 -22.05 -11.54
N ALA A 203 6.11 -21.62 -10.45
CA ALA A 203 6.83 -22.52 -9.55
C ALA A 203 5.87 -23.52 -8.88
N LEU A 204 4.69 -23.04 -8.46
CA LEU A 204 3.65 -23.89 -7.87
C LEU A 204 3.16 -24.95 -8.87
N THR A 205 2.86 -24.55 -10.12
CA THR A 205 2.35 -25.47 -11.14
C THR A 205 3.38 -26.51 -11.60
N LYS A 206 4.68 -26.17 -11.51
CA LYS A 206 5.79 -27.06 -11.88
C LYS A 206 6.41 -27.80 -10.69
N ALA A 207 5.88 -27.59 -9.48
CA ALA A 207 6.47 -28.10 -8.22
C ALA A 207 7.97 -27.73 -8.06
N ASP A 208 8.37 -26.55 -8.59
CA ASP A 208 9.75 -26.05 -8.52
C ASP A 208 9.94 -25.24 -7.24
N ILE A 209 10.39 -25.93 -6.19
CA ILE A 209 10.57 -25.34 -4.85
C ILE A 209 11.61 -24.22 -4.88
N GLY A 210 12.72 -24.37 -5.61
CA GLY A 210 13.80 -23.38 -5.67
C GLY A 210 13.32 -22.06 -6.28
N ARG A 211 12.65 -22.12 -7.42
CA ARG A 211 12.07 -20.97 -8.10
C ARG A 211 10.98 -20.29 -7.24
N GLY A 212 10.11 -21.07 -6.62
CA GLY A 212 9.04 -20.56 -5.76
C GLY A 212 9.57 -19.83 -4.55
N LEU A 213 10.59 -20.38 -3.90
CA LEU A 213 11.23 -19.78 -2.74
C LEU A 213 11.90 -18.44 -3.08
N VAL A 214 12.69 -18.41 -4.17
CA VAL A 214 13.36 -17.17 -4.61
C VAL A 214 12.35 -16.10 -4.99
N ALA A 215 11.31 -16.44 -5.76
CA ALA A 215 10.28 -15.48 -6.16
C ALA A 215 9.47 -14.98 -4.95
N GLY A 216 9.09 -15.86 -4.04
CA GLY A 216 8.39 -15.51 -2.80
C GLY A 216 9.22 -14.60 -1.89
N LEU A 217 10.53 -14.88 -1.73
CA LEU A 217 11.44 -14.01 -1.00
C LEU A 217 11.56 -12.62 -1.65
N CYS A 218 11.59 -12.53 -2.97
CA CYS A 218 11.62 -11.23 -3.66
C CYS A 218 10.35 -10.40 -3.36
N VAL A 219 9.16 -11.02 -3.35
CA VAL A 219 7.91 -10.35 -2.95
C VAL A 219 7.97 -9.90 -1.49
N ALA A 220 8.40 -10.79 -0.58
CA ALA A 220 8.54 -10.50 0.84
C ALA A 220 9.54 -9.35 1.07
N PHE A 221 10.64 -9.28 0.35
CA PHE A 221 11.64 -8.22 0.49
C PHE A 221 11.09 -6.86 0.04
N ILE A 222 10.33 -6.80 -1.04
CA ILE A 222 9.62 -5.57 -1.45
C ILE A 222 8.66 -5.13 -0.34
N ALA A 223 7.89 -6.06 0.24
CA ALA A 223 6.97 -5.78 1.34
C ALA A 223 7.71 -5.24 2.58
N ILE A 224 8.80 -5.88 2.99
CA ILE A 224 9.62 -5.46 4.15
C ILE A 224 10.21 -4.06 3.92
N ILE A 225 10.72 -3.77 2.74
CA ILE A 225 11.27 -2.45 2.41
C ILE A 225 10.19 -1.38 2.54
N ALA A 226 9.01 -1.60 1.95
CA ALA A 226 7.89 -0.68 2.02
C ALA A 226 7.43 -0.47 3.46
N ASP A 227 7.22 -1.55 4.23
CA ASP A 227 6.84 -1.51 5.64
C ASP A 227 7.81 -0.66 6.46
N LYS A 228 9.09 -0.98 6.41
CA LYS A 228 10.10 -0.31 7.24
C LYS A 228 10.23 1.17 6.91
N ILE A 229 10.14 1.57 5.64
CA ILE A 229 10.20 2.98 5.24
C ILE A 229 8.96 3.74 5.78
N ILE A 230 7.76 3.16 5.64
CA ILE A 230 6.51 3.81 6.08
C ILE A 230 6.45 3.89 7.61
N VAL A 231 6.79 2.81 8.32
CA VAL A 231 6.84 2.81 9.79
C VAL A 231 7.84 3.83 10.31
N ALA A 232 9.03 3.92 9.71
CA ALA A 232 10.04 4.93 10.08
C ALA A 232 9.52 6.35 9.81
N SER A 233 8.80 6.58 8.72
CA SER A 233 8.15 7.85 8.40
C SER A 233 7.06 8.21 9.41
N SER A 234 6.20 7.25 9.76
CA SER A 234 5.14 7.42 10.76
C SER A 234 5.70 7.77 12.14
N ASN A 235 6.75 7.08 12.58
CA ASN A 235 7.38 7.35 13.88
C ASN A 235 7.99 8.76 13.94
N ARG A 236 8.59 9.26 12.87
CA ARG A 236 9.07 10.64 12.82
C ARG A 236 7.94 11.65 12.98
N LEU A 237 6.78 11.39 12.36
CA LEU A 237 5.63 12.27 12.50
C LEU A 237 5.05 12.24 13.92
N LYS A 238 4.97 11.06 14.55
CA LYS A 238 4.57 10.98 15.97
C LYS A 238 5.44 11.87 16.86
N ILE A 239 6.75 11.76 16.72
CA ILE A 239 7.70 12.60 17.50
C ILE A 239 7.48 14.08 17.19
N LYS A 240 7.26 14.46 15.92
CA LYS A 240 7.05 15.86 15.51
C LYS A 240 5.78 16.48 16.09
N TYR A 241 4.73 15.68 16.25
CA TYR A 241 3.42 16.15 16.78
C TYR A 241 3.22 15.83 18.26
N GLY A 242 4.22 15.27 18.94
CA GLY A 242 4.14 14.94 20.38
C GLY A 242 3.15 13.81 20.70
N LEU A 243 2.96 12.87 19.77
CA LEU A 243 2.01 11.74 19.87
C LEU A 243 2.72 10.45 20.28
#